data_d063e0d80aa1584ee7493c6cbd470f11
#
_entry.id   d063e0d80aa1584ee7493c6cbd470f11
#
_cell.length_a   1.000
_cell.length_b   1.000
_cell.length_c   1.000
_cell.angle_alpha   90.00
_cell.angle_beta   90.00
_cell.angle_gamma   90.00
#
_symmetry.space_group_name_H-M   'P 1'
#
loop_
_entity.id
_entity.type
_entity.pdbx_description
1 polymer ?
#
loop_
_entity_poly.entity_id
_entity_poly.type
_entity_poly.pdbx_seq_one_letter_code
_entity_poly.pdbx_strand_id
1 'polypeptide(L)'
;SNFSVLIDTLAYNTYINAFNANLVANESFLDSATIRENVVSLARNIGYVPRSKTAAIASISIGDVNLGTTNDSTPRFLTLRSGLVCVGNSENTTYRFSIPDEITSSRVIDINGTSFAQFNEPISVYEGTLLQRVYRVDTSVDQRFIIDSPNIDSSTLRVYVKGTNDVGLGRKYSMVDNILNIGKTSEIYLSQEVQDEKYEILFGDGLFGKKLENASVITARYIVTEGESGNGPSNFSFQGSFTKSDGTLFTPSDNITITTVSNASNGAEVEDVSSI
;
A
#
# COMPACT_ATOMS: atom_id res chain seq x y z
N SER A 1 61.95 -7.80 -0.95
CA SER A 1 62.20 -9.18 -1.45
C SER A 1 60.85 -9.83 -1.74
N ASN A 2 60.80 -10.78 -2.72
CA ASN A 2 59.56 -11.49 -3.06
C ASN A 2 58.92 -12.20 -1.87
N PHE A 3 59.73 -12.54 -0.85
CA PHE A 3 59.25 -13.17 0.39
C PHE A 3 58.48 -12.19 1.26
N SER A 4 58.88 -10.91 1.33
CA SER A 4 58.14 -9.86 2.06
C SER A 4 56.76 -9.62 1.46
N VAL A 5 56.68 -9.58 0.13
CA VAL A 5 55.39 -9.43 -0.58
C VAL A 5 54.45 -10.61 -0.29
N LEU A 6 55.03 -11.84 -0.24
CA LEU A 6 54.21 -13.02 0.10
C LEU A 6 53.64 -12.97 1.51
N ILE A 7 54.46 -12.54 2.50
CA ILE A 7 54.02 -12.38 3.90
C ILE A 7 52.96 -11.29 4.01
N ASP A 8 53.14 -10.15 3.33
CA ASP A 8 52.15 -9.07 3.31
C ASP A 8 50.82 -9.52 2.72
N THR A 9 50.87 -10.28 1.64
CA THR A 9 49.64 -10.85 1.00
C THR A 9 48.96 -11.85 1.94
N LEU A 10 49.72 -12.69 2.63
CA LEU A 10 49.17 -13.65 3.58
C LEU A 10 48.53 -12.97 4.79
N ALA A 11 49.23 -11.97 5.34
CA ALA A 11 48.72 -11.16 6.45
C ALA A 11 47.42 -10.43 6.06
N TYR A 12 47.38 -9.84 4.88
CA TYR A 12 46.16 -9.21 4.34
C TYR A 12 44.99 -10.20 4.19
N ASN A 13 45.25 -11.36 3.59
CA ASN A 13 44.21 -12.40 3.46
C ASN A 13 43.72 -12.88 4.84
N THR A 14 44.62 -13.07 5.81
CA THR A 14 44.24 -13.47 7.18
C THR A 14 43.39 -12.39 7.83
N TYR A 15 43.74 -11.12 7.67
CA TYR A 15 42.97 -10.00 8.18
C TYR A 15 41.56 -9.95 7.59
N ILE A 16 41.45 -10.06 6.25
CA ILE A 16 40.15 -10.06 5.57
C ILE A 16 39.31 -11.26 6.01
N ASN A 17 39.88 -12.45 6.12
CA ASN A 17 39.17 -13.63 6.59
C ASN A 17 38.66 -13.48 8.03
N ALA A 18 39.48 -12.93 8.91
CA ALA A 18 39.09 -12.65 10.30
C ALA A 18 37.98 -11.59 10.37
N PHE A 19 38.07 -10.52 9.56
CA PHE A 19 37.06 -9.50 9.44
C PHE A 19 35.73 -10.10 8.96
N ASN A 20 35.74 -10.89 7.88
CA ASN A 20 34.55 -11.52 7.35
C ASN A 20 33.93 -12.51 8.35
N ALA A 21 34.76 -13.27 9.08
CA ALA A 21 34.26 -14.18 10.12
C ALA A 21 33.55 -13.44 11.25
N ASN A 22 34.14 -12.33 11.72
CA ASN A 22 33.52 -11.47 12.72
C ASN A 22 32.23 -10.83 12.22
N LEU A 23 32.21 -10.35 10.96
CA LEU A 23 31.02 -9.79 10.36
C LEU A 23 29.89 -10.82 10.34
N VAL A 24 30.15 -12.03 9.82
CA VAL A 24 29.15 -13.11 9.78
C VAL A 24 28.67 -13.46 11.19
N ALA A 25 29.56 -13.53 12.17
CA ALA A 25 29.17 -13.81 13.54
C ALA A 25 28.27 -12.72 14.13
N ASN A 26 28.61 -11.44 13.93
CA ASN A 26 27.79 -10.33 14.40
C ASN A 26 26.43 -10.26 13.72
N GLU A 27 26.39 -10.48 12.42
CA GLU A 27 25.14 -10.45 11.62
C GLU A 27 24.23 -11.68 11.85
N SER A 28 24.68 -12.67 12.62
CA SER A 28 23.88 -13.86 12.96
C SER A 28 22.96 -13.69 14.16
N PHE A 29 23.10 -12.61 14.91
CA PHE A 29 22.30 -12.34 16.12
C PHE A 29 21.61 -10.99 16.02
N LEU A 30 20.34 -10.93 16.43
CA LEU A 30 19.51 -9.72 16.34
C LEU A 30 20.14 -8.52 17.05
N ASP A 31 20.70 -8.73 18.26
CA ASP A 31 21.31 -7.67 19.08
C ASP A 31 22.58 -7.06 18.47
N SER A 32 23.25 -7.76 17.57
CA SER A 32 24.54 -7.32 17.00
C SER A 32 24.51 -7.10 15.51
N ALA A 33 23.43 -7.50 14.84
CA ALA A 33 23.26 -7.28 13.41
C ALA A 33 23.05 -5.79 13.10
N THR A 34 23.69 -5.30 12.05
CA THR A 34 23.64 -3.90 11.62
C THR A 34 23.07 -3.74 10.21
N ILE A 35 23.11 -4.80 9.43
CA ILE A 35 22.56 -4.81 8.07
C ILE A 35 21.05 -5.04 8.15
N ARG A 36 20.25 -4.07 7.68
CA ARG A 36 18.79 -4.10 7.76
C ARG A 36 18.19 -5.44 7.30
N GLU A 37 18.64 -5.96 6.17
CA GLU A 37 18.13 -7.21 5.61
C GLU A 37 18.29 -8.40 6.58
N ASN A 38 19.42 -8.47 7.27
CA ASN A 38 19.69 -9.51 8.26
C ASN A 38 18.80 -9.33 9.49
N VAL A 39 18.70 -8.09 10.01
CA VAL A 39 17.84 -7.75 11.15
C VAL A 39 16.39 -8.09 10.85
N VAL A 40 15.86 -7.67 9.71
CA VAL A 40 14.48 -7.99 9.26
C VAL A 40 14.27 -9.51 9.14
N SER A 41 15.26 -10.22 8.60
CA SER A 41 15.19 -11.69 8.47
C SER A 41 15.17 -12.38 9.83
N LEU A 42 15.98 -11.92 10.78
CA LEU A 42 16.03 -12.46 12.15
C LEU A 42 14.75 -12.12 12.92
N ALA A 43 14.29 -10.86 12.84
CA ALA A 43 13.06 -10.39 13.46
C ALA A 43 11.83 -11.18 12.98
N ARG A 44 11.75 -11.49 11.70
CA ARG A 44 10.70 -12.33 11.12
C ARG A 44 10.67 -13.73 11.72
N ASN A 45 11.82 -14.33 12.04
CA ASN A 45 11.86 -15.65 12.66
C ASN A 45 11.20 -15.69 14.06
N ILE A 46 11.14 -14.53 14.74
CA ILE A 46 10.43 -14.38 16.02
C ILE A 46 9.02 -13.80 15.86
N GLY A 47 8.56 -13.63 14.61
CA GLY A 47 7.21 -13.14 14.28
C GLY A 47 7.07 -11.60 14.28
N TYR A 48 8.16 -10.85 14.37
CA TYR A 48 8.12 -9.40 14.26
C TYR A 48 8.16 -8.96 12.79
N VAL A 49 7.26 -8.04 12.43
CA VAL A 49 7.21 -7.42 11.09
C VAL A 49 7.52 -5.93 11.25
N PRO A 50 8.67 -5.46 10.77
CA PRO A 50 9.03 -4.06 10.83
C PRO A 50 8.02 -3.18 10.10
N ARG A 51 7.83 -1.96 10.61
CA ARG A 51 6.94 -1.00 9.99
C ARG A 51 7.54 -0.48 8.68
N SER A 52 6.73 -0.53 7.61
CA SER A 52 7.03 0.14 6.36
C SER A 52 7.01 1.66 6.52
N LYS A 53 7.43 2.37 5.50
CA LYS A 53 7.13 3.80 5.37
C LYS A 53 5.62 4.00 5.50
N THR A 54 5.19 5.03 6.21
CA THR A 54 3.77 5.28 6.49
C THR A 54 3.35 6.60 5.86
N ALA A 55 2.27 6.58 5.13
CA ALA A 55 1.70 7.76 4.51
C ALA A 55 1.12 8.72 5.55
N ALA A 56 1.27 10.02 5.35
CA ALA A 56 0.53 11.00 6.11
C ALA A 56 -0.97 10.89 5.79
N ILE A 57 -1.81 10.90 6.81
CA ILE A 57 -3.24 10.72 6.69
C ILE A 57 -3.94 12.03 7.02
N ALA A 58 -4.80 12.51 6.12
CA ALA A 58 -5.73 13.58 6.38
C ALA A 58 -7.17 13.03 6.36
N SER A 59 -8.05 13.69 7.08
CA SER A 59 -9.48 13.41 7.04
C SER A 59 -10.21 14.59 6.42
N ILE A 60 -10.97 14.31 5.37
CA ILE A 60 -11.70 15.33 4.60
C ILE A 60 -13.17 14.98 4.50
N SER A 61 -14.02 15.98 4.36
CA SER A 61 -15.42 15.83 4.01
C SER A 61 -15.64 16.42 2.61
N ILE A 62 -16.29 15.67 1.75
CA ILE A 62 -16.69 16.12 0.42
C ILE A 62 -18.10 16.71 0.53
N GLY A 63 -18.28 17.93 0.04
CA GLY A 63 -19.61 18.57 -0.04
C GLY A 63 -20.55 17.83 -0.98
N ASP A 64 -21.80 18.25 -0.96
CA ASP A 64 -22.86 17.69 -1.80
C ASP A 64 -22.49 17.83 -3.30
N VAL A 65 -22.44 16.71 -4.01
CA VAL A 65 -22.08 16.69 -5.43
C VAL A 65 -23.36 16.84 -6.27
N ASN A 66 -23.43 17.95 -7.00
CA ASN A 66 -24.57 18.26 -7.87
C ASN A 66 -24.62 17.29 -9.08
N LEU A 67 -25.70 16.53 -9.21
CA LEU A 67 -25.97 15.56 -10.29
C LEU A 67 -26.82 16.15 -11.42
N GLY A 68 -27.29 17.40 -11.27
CA GLY A 68 -28.19 18.04 -12.20
C GLY A 68 -29.68 17.84 -11.88
N THR A 69 -30.53 18.15 -12.85
CA THR A 69 -32.00 18.04 -12.70
C THR A 69 -32.41 16.59 -12.45
N THR A 70 -33.24 16.37 -11.46
CA THR A 70 -33.78 15.06 -11.10
C THR A 70 -34.66 14.50 -12.24
N ASN A 71 -34.31 13.32 -12.73
CA ASN A 71 -35.07 12.60 -13.75
C ASN A 71 -34.77 11.09 -13.67
N ASP A 72 -35.42 10.29 -14.54
CA ASP A 72 -35.26 8.82 -14.56
C ASP A 72 -33.82 8.36 -14.84
N SER A 73 -32.97 9.23 -15.40
CA SER A 73 -31.56 8.95 -15.67
C SER A 73 -30.62 9.39 -14.54
N THR A 74 -31.16 9.97 -13.45
CA THR A 74 -30.35 10.35 -12.27
C THR A 74 -29.72 9.11 -11.66
N PRO A 75 -28.40 9.09 -11.45
CA PRO A 75 -27.72 7.92 -10.87
C PRO A 75 -28.21 7.68 -9.43
N ARG A 76 -28.40 6.41 -9.09
CA ARG A 76 -28.83 6.01 -7.73
C ARG A 76 -27.77 6.24 -6.67
N PHE A 77 -26.50 6.22 -7.07
CA PHE A 77 -25.34 6.53 -6.25
C PHE A 77 -24.21 7.04 -7.14
N LEU A 78 -23.26 7.70 -6.51
CA LEU A 78 -22.02 8.17 -7.12
C LEU A 78 -20.85 7.52 -6.38
N THR A 79 -19.88 7.02 -7.12
CA THR A 79 -18.69 6.39 -6.54
C THR A 79 -17.46 7.26 -6.79
N LEU A 80 -16.79 7.68 -5.72
CA LEU A 80 -15.45 8.26 -5.78
C LEU A 80 -14.45 7.16 -6.10
N ARG A 81 -13.72 7.32 -7.19
CA ARG A 81 -12.77 6.31 -7.66
C ARG A 81 -11.53 6.27 -6.78
N SER A 82 -10.97 5.06 -6.64
CA SER A 82 -9.65 4.88 -6.03
C SER A 82 -8.56 5.62 -6.81
N GLY A 83 -7.53 6.07 -6.11
CA GLY A 83 -6.43 6.90 -6.63
C GLY A 83 -6.51 8.33 -6.13
N LEU A 84 -6.03 9.28 -6.92
CA LEU A 84 -5.96 10.68 -6.55
C LEU A 84 -7.36 11.24 -6.22
N VAL A 85 -7.47 11.85 -5.04
CA VAL A 85 -8.70 12.53 -4.58
C VAL A 85 -8.49 14.03 -4.48
N CYS A 86 -7.40 14.46 -3.87
CA CYS A 86 -7.12 15.87 -3.67
C CYS A 86 -5.61 16.15 -3.63
N VAL A 87 -5.29 17.43 -3.70
CA VAL A 87 -3.94 17.93 -3.50
C VAL A 87 -3.96 18.91 -2.33
N GLY A 88 -2.94 18.83 -1.49
CA GLY A 88 -2.73 19.72 -0.36
C GLY A 88 -1.37 20.41 -0.45
N ASN A 89 -1.25 21.61 0.08
CA ASN A 89 -0.02 22.37 0.07
C ASN A 89 0.53 22.54 1.49
N SER A 90 1.84 22.37 1.64
CA SER A 90 2.59 22.71 2.84
C SER A 90 3.95 23.28 2.42
N GLU A 91 4.39 24.39 3.01
CA GLU A 91 5.71 24.99 2.82
C GLU A 91 6.15 25.13 1.35
N ASN A 92 5.28 25.58 0.45
CA ASN A 92 5.49 25.69 -1.00
C ASN A 92 5.60 24.35 -1.76
N THR A 93 5.33 23.22 -1.13
CA THR A 93 5.29 21.90 -1.78
C THR A 93 3.85 21.43 -1.90
N THR A 94 3.52 20.87 -3.05
CA THR A 94 2.20 20.29 -3.31
C THR A 94 2.29 18.77 -3.15
N TYR A 95 1.48 18.25 -2.26
CA TYR A 95 1.36 16.81 -1.99
C TYR A 95 0.06 16.27 -2.58
N ARG A 96 0.12 15.05 -3.10
CA ARG A 96 -1.03 14.32 -3.63
C ARG A 96 -1.61 13.43 -2.55
N PHE A 97 -2.94 13.38 -2.46
CA PHE A 97 -3.65 12.54 -1.53
C PHE A 97 -4.56 11.58 -2.27
N SER A 98 -4.41 10.30 -1.99
CA SER A 98 -5.08 9.21 -2.69
C SER A 98 -5.86 8.32 -1.73
N ILE A 99 -6.81 7.55 -2.26
CA ILE A 99 -7.52 6.50 -1.53
C ILE A 99 -7.26 5.14 -2.19
N PRO A 100 -7.03 4.07 -1.41
CA PRO A 100 -6.77 2.74 -1.97
C PRO A 100 -8.04 2.05 -2.48
N ASP A 101 -9.17 2.30 -1.83
CA ASP A 101 -10.48 1.70 -2.14
C ASP A 101 -11.46 2.76 -2.68
N GLU A 102 -12.41 2.34 -3.51
CA GLU A 102 -13.49 3.19 -3.99
C GLU A 102 -14.51 3.47 -2.87
N ILE A 103 -15.08 4.67 -2.86
CA ILE A 103 -16.06 5.08 -1.85
C ILE A 103 -17.35 5.49 -2.55
N THR A 104 -18.45 4.82 -2.22
CA THR A 104 -19.76 5.10 -2.78
C THR A 104 -20.53 6.09 -1.89
N SER A 105 -21.24 7.03 -2.53
CA SER A 105 -22.13 7.96 -1.82
C SER A 105 -23.15 7.21 -0.98
N SER A 106 -23.41 7.70 0.21
CA SER A 106 -24.38 7.09 1.13
C SER A 106 -25.81 7.24 0.68
N ARG A 107 -26.12 8.35 0.01
CA ARG A 107 -27.44 8.63 -0.53
C ARG A 107 -27.40 9.68 -1.65
N VAL A 108 -28.46 9.71 -2.44
CA VAL A 108 -28.80 10.79 -3.36
C VAL A 108 -30.09 11.44 -2.86
N ILE A 109 -30.07 12.76 -2.71
CA ILE A 109 -31.22 13.55 -2.28
C ILE A 109 -31.68 14.48 -3.40
N ASP A 110 -32.98 14.78 -3.42
CA ASP A 110 -33.53 15.82 -4.27
C ASP A 110 -33.79 17.08 -3.46
N ILE A 111 -33.32 18.20 -3.96
CA ILE A 111 -33.61 19.52 -3.39
C ILE A 111 -34.14 20.41 -4.52
N ASN A 112 -35.43 20.70 -4.48
CA ASN A 112 -36.11 21.54 -5.45
C ASN A 112 -35.92 21.11 -6.92
N GLY A 113 -35.96 19.79 -7.19
CA GLY A 113 -35.80 19.22 -8.52
C GLY A 113 -34.36 19.11 -9.00
N THR A 114 -33.39 19.28 -8.11
CA THR A 114 -31.96 19.03 -8.36
C THR A 114 -31.48 17.93 -7.44
N SER A 115 -30.81 16.92 -8.00
CA SER A 115 -30.28 15.80 -7.25
C SER A 115 -28.85 16.05 -6.80
N PHE A 116 -28.54 15.63 -5.57
CA PHE A 116 -27.23 15.73 -4.96
C PHE A 116 -26.80 14.39 -4.36
N ALA A 117 -25.56 13.98 -4.67
CA ALA A 117 -24.96 12.82 -4.04
C ALA A 117 -24.18 13.27 -2.76
N GLN A 118 -24.44 12.56 -1.67
CA GLN A 118 -23.84 12.87 -0.35
C GLN A 118 -22.92 11.76 0.12
N PHE A 119 -21.76 12.15 0.64
CA PHE A 119 -20.79 11.30 1.32
C PHE A 119 -20.84 11.65 2.81
N ASN A 120 -21.41 10.78 3.64
CA ASN A 120 -21.75 11.10 5.04
C ASN A 120 -20.58 11.05 6.02
N GLU A 121 -19.54 10.29 5.69
CA GLU A 121 -18.43 10.07 6.60
C GLU A 121 -17.21 10.89 6.16
N PRO A 122 -16.41 11.38 7.12
CA PRO A 122 -15.10 11.89 6.76
C PRO A 122 -14.28 10.81 6.04
N ILE A 123 -13.69 11.17 4.92
CA ILE A 123 -12.90 10.29 4.10
C ILE A 123 -11.45 10.43 4.51
N SER A 124 -10.82 9.32 4.88
CA SER A 124 -9.38 9.27 5.10
C SER A 124 -8.66 9.22 3.76
N VAL A 125 -7.82 10.21 3.52
CA VAL A 125 -6.96 10.31 2.34
C VAL A 125 -5.51 10.18 2.75
N TYR A 126 -4.75 9.42 2.00
CA TYR A 126 -3.35 9.07 2.27
C TYR A 126 -2.45 9.86 1.33
N GLU A 127 -1.42 10.49 1.88
CA GLU A 127 -0.41 11.15 1.06
C GLU A 127 0.28 10.12 0.17
N GLY A 128 0.46 10.48 -1.09
CA GLY A 128 1.16 9.66 -2.07
C GLY A 128 0.32 9.30 -3.29
N THR A 129 0.90 8.44 -4.10
CA THR A 129 0.31 8.01 -5.36
C THR A 129 -0.09 6.54 -5.31
N LEU A 130 -1.35 6.25 -5.64
CA LEU A 130 -1.83 4.86 -5.77
C LEU A 130 -1.21 4.23 -7.02
N LEU A 131 -0.43 3.17 -6.83
CA LEU A 131 0.13 2.35 -7.89
C LEU A 131 -0.50 0.96 -7.90
N GLN A 132 -0.31 0.27 -9.02
CA GLN A 132 -0.82 -1.07 -9.22
C GLN A 132 0.25 -1.95 -9.86
N ARG A 133 0.41 -3.17 -9.30
CA ARG A 133 1.23 -4.23 -9.90
C ARG A 133 0.35 -5.43 -10.20
N VAL A 134 0.57 -6.04 -11.36
CA VAL A 134 -0.20 -7.21 -11.82
C VAL A 134 0.73 -8.38 -12.04
N TYR A 135 0.35 -9.55 -11.53
CA TYR A 135 1.07 -10.81 -11.73
C TYR A 135 0.11 -11.85 -12.33
N ARG A 136 0.65 -12.73 -13.13
CA ARG A 136 -0.06 -13.92 -13.59
C ARG A 136 0.53 -15.14 -12.91
N VAL A 137 -0.33 -15.94 -12.30
CA VAL A 137 0.07 -17.15 -11.58
C VAL A 137 0.44 -18.24 -12.56
N ASP A 138 1.64 -18.79 -12.37
CA ASP A 138 2.14 -20.00 -13.06
C ASP A 138 2.50 -21.03 -11.97
N THR A 139 1.66 -22.05 -11.82
CA THR A 139 1.87 -23.09 -10.79
C THR A 139 2.91 -24.14 -11.18
N SER A 140 3.50 -24.05 -12.36
CA SER A 140 4.57 -24.95 -12.81
C SER A 140 5.95 -24.56 -12.29
N VAL A 141 6.08 -23.33 -11.77
CA VAL A 141 7.33 -22.76 -11.24
C VAL A 141 7.12 -22.27 -9.81
N ASP A 142 8.20 -22.19 -9.03
CA ASP A 142 8.20 -21.53 -7.74
C ASP A 142 8.25 -20.02 -7.95
N GLN A 143 7.07 -19.37 -7.88
CA GLN A 143 6.90 -17.97 -8.26
C GLN A 143 6.82 -17.10 -7.00
N ARG A 144 7.59 -16.01 -6.99
CA ARG A 144 7.55 -14.99 -5.96
C ARG A 144 6.83 -13.73 -6.46
N PHE A 145 5.96 -13.16 -5.63
CA PHE A 145 5.16 -11.97 -5.96
C PHE A 145 5.72 -10.75 -5.22
N ILE A 146 6.80 -10.19 -5.78
CA ILE A 146 7.52 -9.07 -5.16
C ILE A 146 7.01 -7.76 -5.75
N ILE A 147 6.59 -6.84 -4.88
CA ILE A 147 6.31 -5.45 -5.24
C ILE A 147 7.65 -4.72 -5.33
N ASP A 148 8.09 -4.48 -6.54
CA ASP A 148 9.35 -3.81 -6.85
C ASP A 148 9.17 -2.28 -6.79
N SER A 149 8.84 -1.78 -5.60
CA SER A 149 8.68 -0.36 -5.33
C SER A 149 9.12 -0.09 -3.90
N PRO A 150 10.14 0.73 -3.67
CA PRO A 150 10.46 1.22 -2.34
C PRO A 150 9.41 2.25 -1.90
N ASN A 151 9.44 2.64 -0.65
CA ASN A 151 8.58 3.67 -0.07
C ASN A 151 7.08 3.37 -0.11
N ILE A 152 6.70 2.09 -0.11
CA ILE A 152 5.29 1.73 -0.02
C ILE A 152 4.78 1.82 1.42
N ASP A 153 3.55 2.27 1.57
CA ASP A 153 2.81 2.09 2.82
C ASP A 153 2.08 0.75 2.78
N SER A 154 2.61 -0.24 3.51
CA SER A 154 2.06 -1.60 3.55
C SER A 154 0.63 -1.66 4.11
N SER A 155 0.20 -0.69 4.91
CA SER A 155 -1.17 -0.60 5.45
C SER A 155 -2.21 -0.30 4.36
N THR A 156 -1.77 0.34 3.28
CA THR A 156 -2.62 0.69 2.12
C THR A 156 -2.68 -0.42 1.08
N LEU A 157 -1.93 -1.52 1.26
CA LEU A 157 -1.89 -2.63 0.31
C LEU A 157 -3.26 -3.30 0.20
N ARG A 158 -3.73 -3.42 -1.04
CA ARG A 158 -4.97 -4.11 -1.40
C ARG A 158 -4.66 -5.14 -2.46
N VAL A 159 -4.98 -6.40 -2.18
CA VAL A 159 -4.70 -7.52 -3.06
C VAL A 159 -6.01 -8.11 -3.58
N TYR A 160 -6.10 -8.22 -4.89
CA TYR A 160 -7.22 -8.84 -5.58
C TYR A 160 -6.73 -10.02 -6.39
N VAL A 161 -7.46 -11.12 -6.35
CA VAL A 161 -7.16 -12.31 -7.14
C VAL A 161 -8.35 -12.59 -8.06
N LYS A 162 -8.08 -12.59 -9.35
CA LYS A 162 -9.06 -12.88 -10.40
C LYS A 162 -8.80 -14.27 -10.97
N GLY A 163 -9.74 -15.18 -10.79
CA GLY A 163 -9.75 -16.46 -11.49
C GLY A 163 -10.13 -16.30 -12.96
N THR A 164 -10.02 -17.38 -13.71
CA THR A 164 -10.28 -17.40 -15.17
C THR A 164 -11.72 -17.00 -15.54
N ASN A 165 -12.68 -17.24 -14.65
CA ASN A 165 -14.10 -16.95 -14.88
C ASN A 165 -14.61 -15.68 -14.16
N ASP A 166 -13.74 -15.00 -13.40
CA ASP A 166 -14.13 -13.81 -12.67
C ASP A 166 -14.12 -12.58 -13.58
N VAL A 167 -14.94 -11.58 -13.22
CA VAL A 167 -15.02 -10.28 -13.90
C VAL A 167 -14.35 -9.18 -13.06
N GLY A 168 -14.00 -8.07 -13.68
CA GLY A 168 -13.40 -6.92 -12.98
C GLY A 168 -12.03 -7.25 -12.36
N LEU A 169 -11.82 -6.83 -11.12
CA LEU A 169 -10.59 -7.07 -10.35
C LEU A 169 -10.54 -8.46 -9.72
N GLY A 170 -11.65 -9.21 -9.71
CA GLY A 170 -11.76 -10.46 -8.98
C GLY A 170 -12.11 -10.26 -7.50
N ARG A 171 -11.68 -11.19 -6.65
CA ARG A 171 -11.99 -11.19 -5.22
C ARG A 171 -10.91 -10.46 -4.42
N LYS A 172 -11.34 -9.64 -3.46
CA LYS A 172 -10.45 -8.98 -2.53
C LYS A 172 -9.97 -9.99 -1.48
N TYR A 173 -8.66 -10.14 -1.35
CA TYR A 173 -8.03 -10.94 -0.30
C TYR A 173 -7.74 -10.05 0.90
N SER A 174 -7.82 -10.62 2.10
CA SER A 174 -7.55 -9.92 3.35
C SER A 174 -6.12 -10.20 3.83
N MET A 175 -5.45 -9.18 4.36
CA MET A 175 -4.19 -9.38 5.07
C MET A 175 -4.45 -10.17 6.36
N VAL A 176 -3.56 -11.08 6.70
CA VAL A 176 -3.69 -11.90 7.91
C VAL A 176 -3.29 -11.08 9.12
N ASP A 177 -4.24 -10.86 10.01
CA ASP A 177 -4.00 -10.26 11.33
C ASP A 177 -3.94 -11.32 12.44
N ASN A 178 -4.62 -12.46 12.23
CA ASN A 178 -4.69 -13.53 13.23
C ASN A 178 -4.80 -14.90 12.56
N ILE A 179 -3.91 -15.82 12.97
CA ILE A 179 -3.79 -17.18 12.41
C ILE A 179 -4.90 -18.13 12.90
N LEU A 180 -5.60 -17.80 13.99
CA LEU A 180 -6.47 -18.74 14.71
C LEU A 180 -7.71 -19.21 13.94
N ASN A 181 -8.14 -18.53 12.89
CA ASN A 181 -9.37 -18.85 12.15
C ASN A 181 -9.16 -19.03 10.63
N ILE A 182 -7.94 -19.38 10.22
CA ILE A 182 -7.61 -19.57 8.81
C ILE A 182 -7.92 -20.99 8.39
N GLY A 183 -8.85 -21.13 7.44
CA GLY A 183 -9.18 -22.40 6.81
C GLY A 183 -8.60 -22.53 5.40
N LYS A 184 -8.78 -23.71 4.79
CA LYS A 184 -8.31 -24.04 3.43
C LYS A 184 -8.81 -23.11 2.33
N THR A 185 -9.96 -22.47 2.53
CA THR A 185 -10.64 -21.62 1.55
C THR A 185 -10.57 -20.14 1.88
N SER A 186 -9.88 -19.79 2.97
CA SER A 186 -9.73 -18.39 3.39
C SER A 186 -8.94 -17.59 2.34
N GLU A 187 -9.56 -16.55 1.82
CA GLU A 187 -8.96 -15.65 0.81
C GLU A 187 -8.10 -14.60 1.51
N ILE A 188 -6.87 -15.01 1.82
CA ILE A 188 -5.92 -14.28 2.63
C ILE A 188 -4.55 -14.17 1.97
N TYR A 189 -3.79 -13.16 2.37
CA TYR A 189 -2.38 -13.02 2.06
C TYR A 189 -1.59 -12.53 3.26
N LEU A 190 -0.29 -12.78 3.22
CA LEU A 190 0.72 -12.22 4.12
C LEU A 190 1.59 -11.25 3.32
N SER A 191 2.08 -10.22 3.97
CA SER A 191 3.07 -9.31 3.40
C SER A 191 4.32 -9.35 4.26
N GLN A 192 5.48 -9.50 3.63
CA GLN A 192 6.77 -9.49 4.32
C GLN A 192 7.76 -8.59 3.59
N GLU A 193 8.59 -7.88 4.36
CA GLU A 193 9.71 -7.15 3.81
C GLU A 193 10.79 -8.14 3.33
N VAL A 194 11.33 -7.86 2.15
CA VAL A 194 12.46 -8.58 1.54
C VAL A 194 13.58 -7.60 1.25
N GLN A 195 14.59 -8.01 0.50
CA GLN A 195 15.74 -7.20 0.15
C GLN A 195 15.34 -5.83 -0.46
N ASP A 196 16.12 -4.77 -0.20
CA ASP A 196 15.96 -3.41 -0.70
C ASP A 196 14.62 -2.76 -0.28
N GLU A 197 14.12 -3.04 0.93
CA GLU A 197 12.83 -2.49 1.44
C GLU A 197 11.63 -2.81 0.55
N LYS A 198 11.72 -3.85 -0.28
CA LYS A 198 10.62 -4.34 -1.11
C LYS A 198 9.73 -5.28 -0.32
N TYR A 199 8.51 -5.47 -0.80
CA TYR A 199 7.54 -6.32 -0.13
C TYR A 199 7.14 -7.50 -1.01
N GLU A 200 7.15 -8.68 -0.43
CA GLU A 200 6.65 -9.90 -1.03
C GLU A 200 5.26 -10.25 -0.51
N ILE A 201 4.37 -10.61 -1.41
CA ILE A 201 3.03 -11.09 -1.09
C ILE A 201 3.05 -12.62 -1.11
N LEU A 202 2.67 -13.22 0.01
CA LEU A 202 2.58 -14.66 0.17
C LEU A 202 1.10 -15.08 0.26
N PHE A 203 0.76 -16.16 -0.40
CA PHE A 203 -0.59 -16.71 -0.41
C PHE A 203 -0.65 -18.06 0.29
N GLY A 204 -1.87 -18.54 0.58
CA GLY A 204 -2.08 -19.82 1.20
C GLY A 204 -1.61 -21.00 0.34
N ASP A 205 -1.25 -22.09 1.00
CA ASP A 205 -0.79 -23.33 0.38
C ASP A 205 -1.93 -24.36 0.15
N GLY A 206 -3.15 -24.04 0.61
CA GLY A 206 -4.31 -24.92 0.58
C GLY A 206 -4.53 -25.72 1.90
N LEU A 207 -3.64 -25.53 2.89
CA LEU A 207 -3.84 -25.93 4.28
C LEU A 207 -4.16 -24.69 5.12
N PHE A 208 -3.32 -23.65 5.00
CA PHE A 208 -3.49 -22.35 5.60
C PHE A 208 -3.77 -21.33 4.50
N GLY A 209 -5.05 -21.01 4.29
CA GLY A 209 -5.49 -20.12 3.23
C GLY A 209 -5.64 -20.80 1.88
N LYS A 210 -6.36 -20.13 1.00
CA LYS A 210 -6.66 -20.62 -0.34
C LYS A 210 -5.42 -20.61 -1.22
N LYS A 211 -5.10 -21.77 -1.81
CA LYS A 211 -4.04 -21.88 -2.81
C LYS A 211 -4.47 -21.20 -4.10
N LEU A 212 -3.52 -20.48 -4.73
CA LEU A 212 -3.75 -19.85 -6.02
C LEU A 212 -3.93 -20.89 -7.13
N GLU A 213 -4.86 -20.61 -8.02
CA GLU A 213 -5.10 -21.41 -9.22
C GLU A 213 -4.18 -20.95 -10.37
N ASN A 214 -3.78 -21.89 -11.22
CA ASN A 214 -2.98 -21.57 -12.39
C ASN A 214 -3.70 -20.56 -13.30
N ALA A 215 -2.94 -19.67 -13.91
CA ALA A 215 -3.43 -18.59 -14.77
C ALA A 215 -4.30 -17.52 -14.08
N SER A 216 -4.51 -17.60 -12.76
CA SER A 216 -5.13 -16.49 -12.01
C SER A 216 -4.30 -15.22 -12.16
N VAL A 217 -4.98 -14.07 -12.06
CA VAL A 217 -4.34 -12.75 -12.12
C VAL A 217 -4.41 -12.10 -10.74
N ILE A 218 -3.25 -11.77 -10.18
CA ILE A 218 -3.13 -11.05 -8.93
C ILE A 218 -2.94 -9.57 -9.26
N THR A 219 -3.76 -8.72 -8.66
CA THR A 219 -3.63 -7.26 -8.74
C THR A 219 -3.34 -6.72 -7.34
N ALA A 220 -2.14 -6.23 -7.13
CA ALA A 220 -1.73 -5.54 -5.91
C ALA A 220 -1.82 -4.02 -6.15
N ARG A 221 -2.59 -3.32 -5.31
CA ARG A 221 -2.68 -1.85 -5.28
C ARG A 221 -2.11 -1.35 -3.98
N TYR A 222 -1.31 -0.31 -4.03
CA TYR A 222 -0.61 0.23 -2.86
C TYR A 222 -0.28 1.70 -3.10
N ILE A 223 -0.10 2.46 -2.02
CA ILE A 223 0.32 3.86 -2.09
C ILE A 223 1.83 3.93 -1.87
N VAL A 224 2.49 4.66 -2.74
CA VAL A 224 3.89 5.08 -2.59
C VAL A 224 3.88 6.50 -2.01
N THR A 225 4.55 6.69 -0.90
CA THR A 225 4.48 7.87 -0.04
C THR A 225 5.85 8.53 0.17
N GLU A 226 5.85 9.83 0.45
CA GLU A 226 7.02 10.59 0.89
C GLU A 226 7.22 10.49 2.44
N GLY A 227 6.33 9.76 3.13
CA GLY A 227 6.44 9.52 4.58
C GLY A 227 6.25 10.77 5.41
N GLU A 228 7.19 11.06 6.29
CA GLU A 228 7.15 12.18 7.21
C GLU A 228 7.01 13.54 6.50
N SER A 229 7.58 13.68 5.31
CA SER A 229 7.51 14.90 4.51
C SER A 229 6.09 15.25 4.09
N GLY A 230 5.18 14.27 4.02
CA GLY A 230 3.77 14.47 3.70
C GLY A 230 2.93 15.08 4.82
N ASN A 231 3.49 15.25 6.01
CA ASN A 231 2.79 15.87 7.15
C ASN A 231 2.63 17.39 6.94
N GLY A 232 1.54 17.95 7.48
CA GLY A 232 1.32 19.39 7.55
C GLY A 232 0.20 19.95 6.68
N PRO A 233 -0.07 19.47 5.45
CA PRO A 233 -1.16 20.01 4.64
C PRO A 233 -2.49 20.07 5.41
N SER A 234 -3.13 21.24 5.34
CA SER A 234 -4.41 21.52 6.04
C SER A 234 -5.51 21.99 5.10
N ASN A 235 -5.16 22.42 3.90
CA ASN A 235 -6.10 22.88 2.89
C ASN A 235 -5.98 21.99 1.66
N PHE A 236 -7.11 21.49 1.18
CA PHE A 236 -7.15 20.54 0.08
C PHE A 236 -8.01 21.04 -1.06
N SER A 237 -7.56 20.79 -2.29
CA SER A 237 -8.31 21.05 -3.52
C SER A 237 -8.64 19.72 -4.19
N PHE A 238 -9.90 19.54 -4.58
CA PHE A 238 -10.39 18.31 -5.21
C PHE A 238 -9.76 18.10 -6.59
N GLN A 239 -9.27 16.88 -6.83
CA GLN A 239 -8.69 16.44 -8.10
C GLN A 239 -9.19 15.02 -8.47
N GLY A 240 -10.15 14.51 -7.71
CA GLY A 240 -10.66 13.15 -7.88
C GLY A 240 -11.58 13.00 -9.09
N SER A 241 -12.07 11.80 -9.28
CA SER A 241 -13.02 11.47 -10.32
C SER A 241 -14.12 10.57 -9.77
N PHE A 242 -15.31 10.69 -10.36
CA PHE A 242 -16.47 9.91 -9.96
C PHE A 242 -16.94 8.99 -11.10
N THR A 243 -17.59 7.90 -10.71
CA THR A 243 -18.38 7.05 -11.62
C THR A 243 -19.82 6.97 -11.16
N LYS A 244 -20.75 6.89 -12.10
CA LYS A 244 -22.17 6.68 -11.85
C LYS A 244 -22.45 5.22 -11.53
N SER A 245 -23.68 4.94 -11.10
CA SER A 245 -24.18 3.58 -10.83
C SER A 245 -24.14 2.64 -12.05
N ASP A 246 -24.07 3.17 -13.27
CA ASP A 246 -23.91 2.42 -14.52
C ASP A 246 -22.43 2.18 -14.92
N GLY A 247 -21.47 2.64 -14.08
CA GLY A 247 -20.04 2.54 -14.33
C GLY A 247 -19.46 3.61 -15.25
N THR A 248 -20.27 4.54 -15.78
CA THR A 248 -19.77 5.64 -16.61
C THR A 248 -19.15 6.74 -15.78
N LEU A 249 -18.17 7.45 -16.35
CA LEU A 249 -17.55 8.60 -15.71
C LEU A 249 -18.57 9.73 -15.51
N PHE A 250 -18.48 10.36 -14.35
CA PHE A 250 -19.26 11.56 -14.02
C PHE A 250 -18.31 12.74 -13.85
N THR A 251 -18.57 13.82 -14.58
CA THR A 251 -17.87 15.09 -14.45
C THR A 251 -18.81 16.07 -13.77
N PRO A 252 -18.50 16.53 -12.54
CA PRO A 252 -19.31 17.54 -11.85
C PRO A 252 -19.37 18.84 -12.67
N SER A 253 -20.52 19.50 -12.69
CA SER A 253 -20.68 20.84 -13.29
C SER A 253 -20.06 21.93 -12.43
N ASP A 254 -20.02 21.71 -11.12
CA ASP A 254 -19.59 22.64 -10.12
C ASP A 254 -18.27 22.19 -9.49
N ASN A 255 -17.52 23.13 -8.94
CA ASN A 255 -16.33 22.81 -8.16
C ASN A 255 -16.73 22.05 -6.88
N ILE A 256 -16.08 20.92 -6.67
CA ILE A 256 -16.29 20.13 -5.47
C ILE A 256 -15.63 20.80 -4.27
N THR A 257 -16.43 21.09 -3.26
CA THR A 257 -15.95 21.68 -2.01
C THR A 257 -15.39 20.59 -1.11
N ILE A 258 -14.19 20.78 -0.60
CA ILE A 258 -13.58 19.95 0.44
C ILE A 258 -13.52 20.74 1.73
N THR A 259 -13.98 20.13 2.81
CA THR A 259 -13.78 20.62 4.17
C THR A 259 -12.79 19.73 4.88
N THR A 260 -11.72 20.30 5.42
CA THR A 260 -10.72 19.57 6.19
C THR A 260 -11.28 19.27 7.58
N VAL A 261 -11.32 17.99 7.95
CA VAL A 261 -11.71 17.52 9.29
C VAL A 261 -10.47 17.36 10.17
N SER A 262 -9.39 16.78 9.61
CA SER A 262 -8.07 16.76 10.26
C SER A 262 -6.97 16.97 9.24
N ASN A 263 -5.93 17.69 9.66
CA ASN A 263 -4.74 17.94 8.85
C ASN A 263 -3.98 16.63 8.59
N ALA A 264 -3.16 16.64 7.54
CA ALA A 264 -2.28 15.51 7.24
C ALA A 264 -1.23 15.33 8.35
N SER A 265 -1.18 14.14 8.92
CA SER A 265 -0.31 13.77 10.04
C SER A 265 -0.03 12.27 10.06
N ASN A 266 0.85 11.84 10.96
CA ASN A 266 1.24 10.43 11.15
C ASN A 266 2.03 9.80 9.99
N GLY A 267 2.48 10.60 9.02
CA GLY A 267 3.49 10.17 8.06
C GLY A 267 4.81 9.90 8.76
N ALA A 268 5.45 8.80 8.46
CA ALA A 268 6.70 8.38 9.09
C ALA A 268 7.60 7.63 8.11
N GLU A 269 8.91 7.72 8.35
CA GLU A 269 9.90 6.94 7.63
C GLU A 269 9.83 5.45 8.02
N VAL A 270 10.51 4.62 7.25
CA VAL A 270 10.70 3.20 7.55
C VAL A 270 11.28 3.03 8.96
N GLU A 271 10.86 2.03 9.68
CA GLU A 271 11.38 1.74 11.01
C GLU A 271 12.91 1.58 10.99
N ASP A 272 13.58 2.29 11.87
CA ASP A 272 15.03 2.23 11.96
C ASP A 272 15.51 0.87 12.47
N VAL A 273 16.66 0.41 11.98
CA VAL A 273 17.29 -0.87 12.38
C VAL A 273 17.47 -0.96 13.89
N SER A 274 17.77 0.17 14.54
CA SER A 274 17.99 0.22 16.00
C SER A 274 16.70 0.05 16.82
N SER A 275 15.53 0.11 16.19
CA SER A 275 14.23 -0.07 16.84
C SER A 275 13.59 -1.43 16.58
N ILE A 276 14.13 -2.19 15.66
CA ILE A 276 13.75 -3.57 15.35
C ILE A 276 14.41 -4.53 16.34
#